data_7c0650c7f6202dd9192a434acd5d218e
#
_entry.id   7c0650c7f6202dd9192a434acd5d218e
#
_cell.length_a   1.000
_cell.length_b   1.000
_cell.length_c   1.000
_cell.angle_alpha   90.00
_cell.angle_beta   90.00
_cell.angle_gamma   90.00
#
_symmetry.space_group_name_H-M   'P 1'
#
loop_
_entity.id
_entity.type
_entity.pdbx_description
1 polymer ?
#
loop_
_entity_poly.entity_id
_entity_poly.type
_entity_poly.pdbx_seq_one_letter_code
_entity_poly.pdbx_strand_id
1 'polypeptide(L)'
;MKFRNSFSSKMNLKCLKLDHNGLKMFPDFTHLKKLTHLFANFNRLSDYNDVEKLRGIMSLKELELIHNPLSRRQGYREYIVRNIP
;
A
#
# COMPACT_ATOMS: atom_id res chain seq x y z
N MET A 1 10.36 11.84 0.97
CA MET A 1 9.02 12.27 0.55
C MET A 1 8.14 12.59 1.74
N LYS A 2 7.33 13.59 1.61
CA LYS A 2 6.44 14.03 2.70
C LYS A 2 5.02 13.67 2.40
N PHE A 3 4.37 13.08 3.39
CA PHE A 3 2.98 12.63 3.21
C PHE A 3 1.97 13.40 4.04
N ARG A 4 2.45 14.23 4.98
CA ARG A 4 1.51 14.89 5.86
C ARG A 4 0.59 15.80 5.07
N ASN A 5 -0.67 15.78 5.43
CA ASN A 5 -1.74 16.56 4.82
C ASN A 5 -2.11 16.15 3.41
N SER A 6 -1.26 15.38 2.72
CA SER A 6 -1.56 15.01 1.35
C SER A 6 -2.76 14.09 1.26
N PHE A 7 -2.91 13.19 2.23
CA PHE A 7 -3.93 12.17 2.16
C PHE A 7 -5.20 12.55 2.91
N SER A 8 -5.07 13.33 3.97
CA SER A 8 -6.25 13.69 4.76
C SER A 8 -7.23 14.55 3.99
N SER A 9 -6.75 15.32 3.01
CA SER A 9 -7.61 16.18 2.19
C SER A 9 -8.01 15.51 0.87
N LYS A 10 -7.64 14.25 0.67
CA LYS A 10 -7.88 13.55 -0.60
C LYS A 10 -8.83 12.38 -0.43
N MET A 11 -9.96 12.63 0.22
CA MET A 11 -10.92 11.57 0.54
C MET A 11 -11.47 10.85 -0.69
N ASN A 12 -11.43 11.50 -1.85
CA ASN A 12 -11.93 10.90 -3.10
C ASN A 12 -10.83 10.31 -3.96
N LEU A 13 -9.61 10.23 -3.44
CA LEU A 13 -8.49 9.69 -4.19
C LEU A 13 -8.74 8.24 -4.56
N LYS A 14 -8.59 7.90 -5.82
CA LYS A 14 -8.82 6.54 -6.32
C LYS A 14 -7.55 5.81 -6.68
N CYS A 15 -6.52 6.53 -7.09
CA CYS A 15 -5.24 5.93 -7.48
C CYS A 15 -4.12 6.68 -6.79
N LEU A 16 -3.23 5.94 -6.14
CA LEU A 16 -2.10 6.52 -5.42
C LEU A 16 -0.82 5.84 -5.88
N LYS A 17 0.10 6.62 -6.41
CA LYS A 17 1.38 6.11 -6.89
C LYS A 17 2.49 6.60 -5.99
N LEU A 18 3.14 5.67 -5.33
CA LEU A 18 4.22 5.96 -4.39
C LEU A 18 5.52 5.25 -4.78
N ASP A 19 5.68 4.92 -6.05
CA ASP A 19 6.88 4.22 -6.52
C ASP A 19 8.13 5.03 -6.26
N HIS A 20 9.23 4.34 -5.94
CA HIS A 20 10.55 4.95 -5.82
C HIS A 20 10.65 6.03 -4.74
N ASN A 21 10.00 5.83 -3.61
CA ASN A 21 10.02 6.83 -2.54
C ASN A 21 10.80 6.41 -1.30
N GLY A 22 11.42 5.24 -1.33
CA GLY A 22 12.20 4.78 -0.19
C GLY A 22 11.38 4.49 1.05
N LEU A 23 10.11 4.19 0.89
CA LEU A 23 9.21 3.93 2.01
C LEU A 23 9.61 2.66 2.74
N LYS A 24 9.78 2.76 4.04
CA LYS A 24 10.02 1.60 4.91
C LYS A 24 8.74 1.10 5.53
N MET A 25 7.71 1.92 5.59
CA MET A 25 6.42 1.57 6.12
C MET A 25 5.37 2.45 5.47
N PHE A 26 4.12 1.99 5.49
CA PHE A 26 3.01 2.79 4.99
C PHE A 26 2.49 3.71 6.09
N PRO A 27 2.12 4.93 5.73
CA PRO A 27 1.33 5.74 6.64
C PRO A 27 -0.09 5.18 6.75
N ASP A 28 -0.89 5.78 7.60
CA ASP A 28 -2.28 5.35 7.77
C ASP A 28 -3.11 5.84 6.58
N PHE A 29 -3.60 4.90 5.78
CA PHE A 29 -4.42 5.20 4.61
C PHE A 29 -5.90 4.95 4.85
N THR A 30 -6.32 4.65 6.07
CA THR A 30 -7.69 4.20 6.32
C THR A 30 -8.74 5.25 5.98
N HIS A 31 -8.36 6.52 5.91
CA HIS A 31 -9.31 7.57 5.53
C HIS A 31 -9.51 7.65 4.01
N LEU A 32 -8.73 6.91 3.23
CA LEU A 32 -8.88 6.92 1.77
C LEU A 32 -9.94 5.90 1.37
N LYS A 33 -11.20 6.27 1.55
CA LYS A 33 -12.31 5.33 1.44
C LYS A 33 -12.63 4.89 0.02
N LYS A 34 -12.12 5.61 -0.97
CA LYS A 34 -12.39 5.31 -2.37
C LYS A 34 -11.16 4.84 -3.15
N LEU A 35 -10.07 4.58 -2.44
CA LEU A 35 -8.85 4.14 -3.09
C LEU A 35 -9.04 2.77 -3.71
N THR A 36 -8.79 2.67 -5.02
CA THR A 36 -8.92 1.41 -5.74
C THR A 36 -7.57 0.87 -6.21
N HIS A 37 -6.60 1.74 -6.44
CA HIS A 37 -5.29 1.33 -6.97
C HIS A 37 -4.18 1.94 -6.14
N LEU A 38 -3.28 1.11 -5.65
CA LEU A 38 -2.11 1.56 -4.89
C LEU A 38 -0.86 0.95 -5.49
N PHE A 39 0.05 1.80 -5.93
CA PHE A 39 1.32 1.37 -6.50
C PHE A 39 2.45 1.87 -5.59
N ALA A 40 3.19 0.95 -5.02
CA ALA A 40 4.31 1.28 -4.12
C ALA A 40 5.53 0.42 -4.46
N ASN A 41 5.83 0.31 -5.75
CA ASN A 41 6.97 -0.46 -6.23
C ASN A 41 8.27 0.24 -5.91
N PHE A 42 9.35 -0.53 -5.80
CA PHE A 42 10.70 0.02 -5.62
C PHE A 42 10.81 0.86 -4.35
N ASN A 43 10.26 0.33 -3.26
CA ASN A 43 10.41 0.94 -1.95
C ASN A 43 11.17 -0.02 -1.03
N ARG A 44 11.10 0.19 0.27
CA ARG A 44 11.84 -0.60 1.24
C ARG A 44 10.92 -1.32 2.22
N LEU A 45 9.72 -1.60 1.80
CA LEU A 45 8.74 -2.28 2.63
C LEU A 45 9.18 -3.71 2.87
N SER A 46 9.27 -4.12 4.12
CA SER A 46 9.77 -5.44 4.47
C SER A 46 8.88 -6.20 5.44
N ASP A 47 7.88 -5.55 6.00
CA ASP A 47 7.06 -6.12 7.06
C ASP A 47 5.62 -6.29 6.57
N TYR A 48 5.07 -7.48 6.76
CA TYR A 48 3.68 -7.74 6.42
C TYR A 48 2.70 -6.87 7.22
N ASN A 49 3.13 -6.31 8.34
CA ASN A 49 2.29 -5.40 9.09
C ASN A 49 1.85 -4.20 8.25
N ASP A 50 2.67 -3.81 7.29
CA ASP A 50 2.30 -2.71 6.40
C ASP A 50 1.16 -3.13 5.47
N VAL A 51 1.17 -4.38 5.02
CA VAL A 51 0.08 -4.90 4.20
C VAL A 51 -1.20 -4.99 5.04
N GLU A 52 -1.06 -5.37 6.31
CA GLU A 52 -2.22 -5.47 7.19
C GLU A 52 -2.96 -4.14 7.32
N LYS A 53 -2.24 -3.03 7.25
CA LYS A 53 -2.86 -1.71 7.33
C LYS A 53 -3.79 -1.45 6.14
N LEU A 54 -3.59 -2.14 5.03
CA LEU A 54 -4.39 -1.94 3.83
C LEU A 54 -5.69 -2.71 3.85
N ARG A 55 -5.83 -3.66 4.77
CA ARG A 55 -7.02 -4.50 4.83
C ARG A 55 -8.29 -3.71 5.13
N GLY A 56 -8.14 -2.56 5.77
CA GLY A 56 -9.28 -1.70 6.05
C GLY A 56 -9.76 -0.90 4.86
N ILE A 57 -9.02 -0.93 3.76
CA ILE A 57 -9.42 -0.20 2.55
C ILE A 57 -10.25 -1.13 1.68
N MET A 58 -11.54 -1.16 1.95
CA MET A 58 -12.44 -2.12 1.32
C MET A 58 -12.60 -1.89 -0.19
N SER A 59 -12.30 -0.70 -0.65
CA SER A 59 -12.40 -0.37 -2.07
C SER A 59 -11.18 -0.79 -2.89
N LEU A 60 -10.10 -1.21 -2.23
CA LEU A 60 -8.85 -1.52 -2.92
C LEU A 60 -9.01 -2.71 -3.83
N LYS A 61 -8.65 -2.54 -5.11
CA LYS A 61 -8.75 -3.59 -6.12
C LYS A 61 -7.41 -4.01 -6.68
N GLU A 62 -6.43 -3.11 -6.68
CA GLU A 62 -5.11 -3.42 -7.22
C GLU A 62 -4.02 -2.88 -6.31
N LEU A 63 -3.06 -3.73 -6.00
CA LEU A 63 -1.92 -3.40 -5.16
C LEU A 63 -0.66 -3.91 -5.83
N GLU A 64 0.32 -3.03 -6.02
CA GLU A 64 1.61 -3.43 -6.55
C GLU A 64 2.71 -3.07 -5.57
N LEU A 65 3.48 -4.08 -5.18
CA LEU A 65 4.59 -3.94 -4.24
C LEU A 65 5.86 -4.58 -4.79
N ILE A 66 6.03 -4.55 -6.10
CA ILE A 66 7.17 -5.18 -6.77
C ILE A 66 8.46 -4.48 -6.34
N HIS A 67 9.53 -5.24 -6.20
CA HIS A 67 10.84 -4.71 -5.83
C HIS A 67 10.85 -4.05 -4.45
N ASN A 68 10.11 -4.65 -3.52
CA ASN A 68 10.24 -4.38 -2.11
C ASN A 68 10.81 -5.63 -1.45
N PRO A 69 11.52 -5.50 -0.34
CA PRO A 69 12.03 -6.70 0.34
C PRO A 69 10.94 -7.71 0.67
N LEU A 70 9.76 -7.25 1.06
CA LEU A 70 8.70 -8.17 1.42
C LEU A 70 8.17 -8.96 0.23
N SER A 71 8.26 -8.43 -0.99
CA SER A 71 7.78 -9.14 -2.17
C SER A 71 8.68 -10.30 -2.57
N ARG A 72 9.88 -10.39 -1.96
CA ARG A 72 10.80 -11.50 -2.18
C ARG A 72 10.63 -12.62 -1.15
N ARG A 73 9.78 -12.41 -0.15
CA ARG A 73 9.60 -13.42 0.88
C ARG A 73 8.79 -14.58 0.34
N GLN A 74 9.15 -15.77 0.78
CA GLN A 74 8.41 -16.96 0.40
C GLN A 74 6.98 -16.83 0.89
N GLY A 75 6.03 -17.15 0.01
CA GLY A 75 4.62 -17.07 0.38
C GLY A 75 4.00 -15.71 0.21
N TYR A 76 4.76 -14.74 -0.31
CA TYR A 76 4.25 -13.38 -0.48
C TYR A 76 2.98 -13.35 -1.33
N ARG A 77 2.99 -14.03 -2.46
CA ARG A 77 1.85 -14.00 -3.39
C ARG A 77 0.60 -14.55 -2.72
N GLU A 78 0.75 -15.69 -2.04
CA GLU A 78 -0.39 -16.29 -1.33
C GLU A 78 -0.89 -15.38 -0.22
N TYR A 79 0.02 -14.72 0.47
CA TYR A 79 -0.35 -13.82 1.55
C TYR A 79 -1.21 -12.66 1.01
N ILE A 80 -0.80 -12.09 -0.11
CA ILE A 80 -1.52 -10.96 -0.71
C ILE A 80 -2.91 -11.40 -1.16
N VAL A 81 -2.98 -12.55 -1.83
CA VAL A 81 -4.28 -13.06 -2.32
C VAL A 81 -5.26 -13.28 -1.18
N ARG A 82 -4.76 -13.77 -0.03
CA ARG A 82 -5.64 -14.04 1.11
C ARG A 82 -6.10 -12.80 1.84
N ASN A 83 -5.26 -11.78 1.91
CA ASN A 83 -5.47 -10.69 2.84
C ASN A 83 -5.92 -9.39 2.19
N ILE A 84 -5.80 -9.27 0.89
CA ILE A 84 -6.22 -8.07 0.16
C ILE A 84 -7.41 -8.46 -0.73
N PRO A 85 -8.51 -7.76 -0.62
CA PRO A 85 -9.71 -8.06 -1.42
C PRO A 85 -9.50 -7.97 -2.89
#